data_963b22733cb83f6c9a8e4aca36457088
#
_entry.id   963b22733cb83f6c9a8e4aca36457088
#
_cell.length_a   1.000
_cell.length_b   1.000
_cell.length_c   1.000
_cell.angle_alpha   90.00
_cell.angle_beta   90.00
_cell.angle_gamma   90.00
#
_symmetry.space_group_name_H-M   'P 1'
#
loop_
_entity.id
_entity.type
_entity.pdbx_description
1 polymer ?
#
loop_
_entity_poly.entity_id
_entity_poly.type
_entity_poly.pdbx_seq_one_letter_code
_entity_poly.pdbx_strand_id
1 'polypeptide(L)'
;MPLLINASYYFLIFFLYFFISKCKIKKPKWIYIILSLLDTQANFINIYIFSFIDFRFPYIMNILSTIWAVVFTLILIRIYKYLLNHILGIILCIVGVFSVFLGTFEKISDFIDIFKSFNDDIKGLLLSILVSILYGLNSVLMEKYISNENDEIKSYCIWLGIFGFGISIIESFIPKGGNEFEFKILFVTKINNIDKYVIIYWILAALFLMALTALSPFYIQKFSATMFNISLVFTILWSFIIDLICIKKEFNFYWLIILYFIGFIIIIIGTVIFNLKPRIKKHNPLLCYA
;
A
#
# COMPACT_ATOMS: atom_id res chain seq x y z
N MET A 1 -9.92 -4.23 -15.05
CA MET A 1 -10.06 -2.76 -14.92
C MET A 1 -9.09 -2.08 -13.90
N PRO A 2 -8.00 -2.68 -13.45
CA PRO A 2 -7.12 -2.08 -12.43
C PRO A 2 -6.46 -0.77 -12.87
N LEU A 3 -6.04 -0.66 -14.14
CA LEU A 3 -5.39 0.55 -14.66
C LEU A 3 -6.32 1.75 -14.74
N LEU A 4 -7.60 1.52 -15.04
CA LEU A 4 -8.60 2.59 -15.09
C LEU A 4 -8.94 3.11 -13.69
N ILE A 5 -8.92 2.25 -12.67
CA ILE A 5 -9.05 2.68 -11.28
C ILE A 5 -7.84 3.54 -10.90
N ASN A 6 -6.63 3.10 -11.25
CA ASN A 6 -5.40 3.87 -11.03
C ASN A 6 -5.46 5.23 -11.72
N ALA A 7 -5.81 5.29 -13.01
CA ALA A 7 -5.94 6.55 -13.75
C ALA A 7 -6.93 7.50 -13.05
N SER A 8 -8.07 6.97 -12.59
CA SER A 8 -9.11 7.79 -11.95
C SER A 8 -8.61 8.48 -10.69
N TYR A 9 -7.97 7.76 -9.76
CA TYR A 9 -7.55 8.39 -8.52
C TYR A 9 -6.31 9.28 -8.68
N TYR A 10 -5.38 8.99 -9.60
CA TYR A 10 -4.29 9.92 -9.92
C TYR A 10 -4.80 11.22 -10.53
N PHE A 11 -5.82 11.15 -11.40
CA PHE A 11 -6.48 12.32 -11.91
C PHE A 11 -7.11 13.17 -10.80
N LEU A 12 -7.79 12.51 -9.84
CA LEU A 12 -8.36 13.19 -8.67
C LEU A 12 -7.29 13.82 -7.78
N ILE A 13 -6.13 13.15 -7.56
CA ILE A 13 -5.00 13.72 -6.81
C ILE A 13 -4.49 14.98 -7.49
N PHE A 14 -4.27 14.91 -8.83
CA PHE A 14 -3.85 16.07 -9.59
C PHE A 14 -4.79 17.26 -9.39
N PHE A 15 -6.09 17.07 -9.60
CA PHE A 15 -7.07 18.12 -9.43
C PHE A 15 -7.09 18.69 -8.02
N LEU A 16 -7.14 17.84 -7.00
CA LEU A 16 -7.17 18.25 -5.61
C LEU A 16 -5.98 19.17 -5.28
N TYR A 17 -4.76 18.73 -5.60
CA TYR A 17 -3.57 19.50 -5.25
C TYR A 17 -3.31 20.69 -6.16
N PHE A 18 -3.74 20.64 -7.41
CA PHE A 18 -3.71 21.79 -8.32
C PHE A 18 -4.53 22.97 -7.76
N PHE A 19 -5.73 22.69 -7.27
CA PHE A 19 -6.54 23.73 -6.63
C PHE A 19 -6.00 24.18 -5.27
N ILE A 20 -5.54 23.25 -4.41
CA ILE A 20 -4.96 23.58 -3.10
C ILE A 20 -3.70 24.43 -3.25
N SER A 21 -2.86 24.20 -4.28
CA SER A 21 -1.64 24.96 -4.54
C SER A 21 -1.91 26.31 -5.23
N LYS A 22 -3.19 26.70 -5.42
CA LYS A 22 -3.58 27.91 -6.17
C LYS A 22 -2.90 27.98 -7.54
N CYS A 23 -2.85 26.88 -8.24
CA CYS A 23 -2.22 26.74 -9.57
C CYS A 23 -0.70 27.02 -9.63
N LYS A 24 -0.02 27.07 -8.50
CA LYS A 24 1.46 27.22 -8.46
C LYS A 24 2.12 25.85 -8.53
N ILE A 25 2.65 25.51 -9.70
CA ILE A 25 3.37 24.25 -9.93
C ILE A 25 4.86 24.52 -9.95
N LYS A 26 5.62 23.89 -9.03
CA LYS A 26 7.10 23.90 -9.08
C LYS A 26 7.57 22.93 -10.19
N LYS A 27 8.77 23.15 -10.72
CA LYS A 27 9.38 22.24 -11.70
C LYS A 27 9.49 20.82 -11.16
N PRO A 28 9.24 19.79 -11.99
CA PRO A 28 9.34 18.40 -11.57
C PRO A 28 10.81 18.06 -11.25
N LYS A 29 10.98 17.27 -10.19
CA LYS A 29 12.26 16.60 -9.94
C LYS A 29 12.20 15.23 -10.62
N TRP A 30 13.32 14.76 -11.17
CA TRP A 30 13.40 13.44 -11.82
C TRP A 30 12.93 12.28 -10.91
N ILE A 31 13.15 12.43 -9.60
CA ILE A 31 12.72 11.46 -8.60
C ILE A 31 11.18 11.27 -8.55
N TYR A 32 10.41 12.31 -8.91
CA TYR A 32 8.94 12.22 -8.92
C TYR A 32 8.45 11.24 -9.98
N ILE A 33 9.17 11.12 -11.10
CA ILE A 33 8.86 10.13 -12.15
C ILE A 33 9.06 8.71 -11.61
N ILE A 34 10.20 8.48 -10.93
CA ILE A 34 10.49 7.16 -10.34
C ILE A 34 9.47 6.79 -9.28
N LEU A 35 9.16 7.71 -8.37
CA LEU A 35 8.17 7.48 -7.32
C LEU A 35 6.78 7.19 -7.93
N SER A 36 6.38 7.94 -8.95
CA SER A 36 5.11 7.72 -9.66
C SER A 36 5.07 6.36 -10.36
N LEU A 37 6.19 5.95 -10.98
CA LEU A 37 6.30 4.63 -11.61
C LEU A 37 6.18 3.50 -10.59
N LEU A 38 6.93 3.60 -9.48
CA LEU A 38 6.87 2.60 -8.40
C LEU A 38 5.47 2.50 -7.80
N ASP A 39 4.84 3.64 -7.53
CA ASP A 39 3.48 3.69 -6.96
C ASP A 39 2.45 3.11 -7.93
N THR A 40 2.50 3.50 -9.21
CA THR A 40 1.57 3.02 -10.23
C THR A 40 1.70 1.51 -10.42
N GLN A 41 2.93 0.99 -10.52
CA GLN A 41 3.17 -0.45 -10.67
C GLN A 41 2.73 -1.23 -9.45
N ALA A 42 3.05 -0.74 -8.24
CA ALA A 42 2.64 -1.38 -7.01
C ALA A 42 1.11 -1.49 -6.90
N ASN A 43 0.40 -0.40 -7.16
CA ASN A 43 -1.06 -0.38 -7.12
C ASN A 43 -1.69 -1.24 -8.22
N PHE A 44 -1.14 -1.21 -9.42
CA PHE A 44 -1.59 -2.07 -10.51
C PHE A 44 -1.47 -3.56 -10.16
N ILE A 45 -0.28 -3.98 -9.74
CA ILE A 45 -0.02 -5.38 -9.40
C ILE A 45 -0.87 -5.78 -8.18
N ASN A 46 -1.04 -4.89 -7.19
CA ASN A 46 -1.86 -5.14 -6.02
C ASN A 46 -3.33 -5.46 -6.39
N ILE A 47 -3.93 -4.66 -7.29
CA ILE A 47 -5.29 -4.92 -7.76
C ILE A 47 -5.34 -6.20 -8.62
N TYR A 48 -4.29 -6.46 -9.42
CA TYR A 48 -4.21 -7.63 -10.28
C TYR A 48 -4.12 -8.95 -9.50
N ILE A 49 -3.47 -8.94 -8.33
CA ILE A 49 -3.34 -10.12 -7.47
C ILE A 49 -4.71 -10.66 -7.04
N PHE A 50 -5.70 -9.81 -6.82
CA PHE A 50 -7.06 -10.25 -6.48
C PHE A 50 -7.73 -11.13 -7.54
N SER A 51 -7.19 -11.20 -8.77
CA SER A 51 -7.66 -12.13 -9.79
C SER A 51 -7.11 -13.56 -9.63
N PHE A 52 -6.07 -13.74 -8.83
CA PHE A 52 -5.42 -15.03 -8.62
C PHE A 52 -5.63 -15.60 -7.23
N ILE A 53 -5.70 -14.71 -6.24
CA ILE A 53 -5.68 -15.12 -4.84
C ILE A 53 -6.84 -14.47 -4.09
N ASP A 54 -7.35 -15.17 -3.08
CA ASP A 54 -8.36 -14.70 -2.15
C ASP A 54 -7.90 -13.39 -1.45
N PHE A 55 -8.84 -12.51 -1.15
CA PHE A 55 -8.62 -11.17 -0.54
C PHE A 55 -7.82 -11.18 0.77
N ARG A 56 -7.60 -12.35 1.36
CA ARG A 56 -6.81 -12.54 2.60
C ARG A 56 -5.30 -12.32 2.41
N PHE A 57 -4.78 -12.53 1.22
CA PHE A 57 -3.35 -12.44 0.93
C PHE A 57 -2.78 -11.01 0.90
N PRO A 58 -3.50 -9.97 0.49
CA PRO A 58 -3.04 -8.59 0.62
C PRO A 58 -2.59 -8.20 2.04
N TYR A 59 -3.08 -8.90 3.05
CA TYR A 59 -2.65 -8.68 4.43
C TYR A 59 -1.19 -9.05 4.65
N ILE A 60 -0.72 -10.14 4.03
CA ILE A 60 0.68 -10.54 4.07
C ILE A 60 1.57 -9.46 3.44
N MET A 61 1.08 -8.79 2.40
CA MET A 61 1.84 -7.72 1.75
C MET A 61 2.13 -6.54 2.66
N ASN A 62 1.16 -6.13 3.47
CA ASN A 62 1.35 -5.02 4.41
C ASN A 62 2.43 -5.34 5.45
N ILE A 63 2.56 -6.61 5.85
CA ILE A 63 3.62 -7.07 6.76
C ILE A 63 4.97 -7.00 6.05
N LEU A 64 5.04 -7.63 4.87
CA LEU A 64 6.26 -7.71 4.09
C LEU A 64 6.74 -6.30 3.68
N SER A 65 5.83 -5.37 3.35
CA SER A 65 6.19 -4.00 3.03
C SER A 65 6.84 -3.28 4.22
N THR A 66 6.40 -3.57 5.46
CA THR A 66 7.04 -3.05 6.67
C THR A 66 8.47 -3.58 6.82
N ILE A 67 8.69 -4.87 6.60
CA ILE A 67 10.02 -5.48 6.65
C ILE A 67 10.93 -4.84 5.59
N TRP A 68 10.46 -4.72 4.35
CA TRP A 68 11.22 -4.09 3.27
C TRP A 68 11.48 -2.61 3.53
N ALA A 69 10.53 -1.86 4.11
CA ALA A 69 10.75 -0.48 4.51
C ALA A 69 11.87 -0.36 5.55
N VAL A 70 11.98 -1.29 6.51
CA VAL A 70 13.10 -1.32 7.46
C VAL A 70 14.41 -1.60 6.74
N VAL A 71 14.46 -2.64 5.90
CA VAL A 71 15.66 -3.01 5.14
C VAL A 71 16.14 -1.86 4.27
N PHE A 72 15.24 -1.25 3.50
CA PHE A 72 15.60 -0.10 2.64
C PHE A 72 15.97 1.14 3.45
N THR A 73 15.36 1.38 4.61
CA THR A 73 15.78 2.49 5.48
C THR A 73 17.22 2.31 5.95
N LEU A 74 17.60 1.10 6.35
CA LEU A 74 18.98 0.80 6.74
C LEU A 74 19.98 0.96 5.59
N ILE A 75 19.59 0.54 4.37
CA ILE A 75 20.47 0.59 3.20
C ILE A 75 20.57 2.01 2.61
N LEU A 76 19.42 2.67 2.39
CA LEU A 76 19.33 3.90 1.60
C LEU A 76 19.49 5.16 2.43
N ILE A 77 18.94 5.18 3.65
CA ILE A 77 18.99 6.39 4.51
C ILE A 77 20.26 6.38 5.34
N ARG A 78 20.79 5.20 5.75
CA ARG A 78 22.03 4.98 6.51
C ARG A 78 22.21 5.84 7.79
N ILE A 79 21.23 6.68 8.08
CA ILE A 79 21.28 7.74 9.09
C ILE A 79 20.64 7.30 10.40
N TYR A 80 19.77 6.28 10.34
CA TYR A 80 19.03 5.82 11.50
C TYR A 80 19.74 4.69 12.23
N LYS A 81 19.98 4.89 13.52
CA LYS A 81 20.24 3.78 14.42
C LYS A 81 18.90 3.31 14.96
N TYR A 82 18.51 2.11 14.58
CA TYR A 82 17.41 1.44 15.28
C TYR A 82 17.89 1.05 16.67
N LEU A 83 17.19 1.55 17.68
CA LEU A 83 17.35 1.11 19.05
C LEU A 83 16.67 -0.25 19.25
N LEU A 84 17.05 -0.96 20.31
CA LEU A 84 16.46 -2.26 20.64
C LEU A 84 14.92 -2.22 20.64
N ASN A 85 14.33 -1.14 21.14
CA ASN A 85 12.87 -0.94 21.16
C ASN A 85 12.23 -0.93 19.77
N HIS A 86 12.91 -0.34 18.76
CA HIS A 86 12.40 -0.35 17.40
C HIS A 86 12.40 -1.77 16.81
N ILE A 87 13.47 -2.54 17.06
CA ILE A 87 13.59 -3.93 16.60
C ILE A 87 12.52 -4.79 17.27
N LEU A 88 12.37 -4.67 18.60
CA LEU A 88 11.34 -5.39 19.36
C LEU A 88 9.94 -5.03 18.90
N GLY A 89 9.67 -3.73 18.66
CA GLY A 89 8.38 -3.27 18.14
C GLY A 89 8.06 -3.88 16.79
N ILE A 90 9.03 -3.93 15.87
CA ILE A 90 8.86 -4.55 14.54
C ILE A 90 8.59 -6.05 14.67
N ILE A 91 9.37 -6.77 15.48
CA ILE A 91 9.18 -8.22 15.69
C ILE A 91 7.77 -8.49 16.24
N LEU A 92 7.32 -7.73 17.23
CA LEU A 92 5.98 -7.86 17.77
C LEU A 92 4.90 -7.59 16.72
N CYS A 93 5.06 -6.54 15.91
CA CYS A 93 4.13 -6.28 14.82
C CYS A 93 4.07 -7.47 13.84
N ILE A 94 5.21 -8.03 13.44
CA ILE A 94 5.26 -9.20 12.53
C ILE A 94 4.56 -10.41 13.16
N VAL A 95 4.86 -10.72 14.41
CA VAL A 95 4.22 -11.84 15.14
C VAL A 95 2.71 -11.61 15.27
N GLY A 96 2.30 -10.40 15.62
CA GLY A 96 0.88 -10.06 15.75
C GLY A 96 0.13 -10.20 14.42
N VAL A 97 0.71 -9.73 13.32
CA VAL A 97 0.08 -9.87 12.02
C VAL A 97 0.03 -11.32 11.55
N PHE A 98 1.08 -12.10 11.81
CA PHE A 98 1.03 -13.53 11.52
C PHE A 98 -0.08 -14.24 12.32
N SER A 99 -0.27 -13.87 13.59
CA SER A 99 -1.39 -14.38 14.41
C SER A 99 -2.75 -13.98 13.83
N VAL A 100 -2.92 -12.72 13.40
CA VAL A 100 -4.13 -12.25 12.72
C VAL A 100 -4.38 -13.04 11.45
N PHE A 101 -3.33 -13.23 10.64
CA PHE A 101 -3.41 -13.98 9.39
C PHE A 101 -3.86 -15.43 9.64
N LEU A 102 -3.28 -16.13 10.62
CA LEU A 102 -3.74 -17.47 11.00
C LEU A 102 -5.20 -17.46 11.45
N GLY A 103 -5.64 -16.42 12.14
CA GLY A 103 -7.02 -16.25 12.57
C GLY A 103 -8.04 -16.04 11.44
N THR A 104 -7.59 -15.73 10.21
CA THR A 104 -8.50 -15.58 9.06
C THR A 104 -8.87 -16.91 8.38
N PHE A 105 -8.20 -18.01 8.69
CA PHE A 105 -8.50 -19.34 8.14
C PHE A 105 -9.57 -20.04 8.96
N GLU A 106 -10.45 -20.77 8.30
CA GLU A 106 -11.48 -21.56 8.97
C GLU A 106 -10.89 -22.85 9.59
N LYS A 107 -9.87 -23.41 8.93
CA LYS A 107 -9.14 -24.59 9.38
C LYS A 107 -7.66 -24.45 9.07
N ILE A 108 -6.81 -25.05 9.89
CA ILE A 108 -5.37 -25.14 9.61
C ILE A 108 -5.08 -25.93 8.32
N SER A 109 -5.96 -26.88 7.97
CA SER A 109 -5.90 -27.58 6.68
C SER A 109 -5.96 -26.65 5.48
N ASP A 110 -6.79 -25.60 5.56
CA ASP A 110 -6.98 -24.64 4.48
C ASP A 110 -5.70 -23.84 4.22
N PHE A 111 -4.92 -23.56 5.29
CA PHE A 111 -3.59 -22.96 5.17
C PHE A 111 -2.61 -23.90 4.44
N ILE A 112 -2.66 -25.20 4.74
CA ILE A 112 -1.78 -26.20 4.09
C ILE A 112 -2.21 -26.44 2.64
N ASP A 113 -3.50 -26.41 2.36
CA ASP A 113 -4.04 -26.66 1.01
C ASP A 113 -3.73 -25.50 0.04
N ILE A 114 -3.54 -24.27 0.53
CA ILE A 114 -3.02 -23.15 -0.27
C ILE A 114 -1.64 -23.47 -0.85
N PHE A 115 -0.77 -24.13 -0.08
CA PHE A 115 0.56 -24.53 -0.57
C PHE A 115 0.52 -25.76 -1.49
N LYS A 116 -0.63 -26.43 -1.62
CA LYS A 116 -0.80 -27.60 -2.49
C LYS A 116 -1.43 -27.26 -3.84
N SER A 117 -2.22 -26.20 -3.96
CA SER A 117 -2.83 -25.73 -5.22
C SER A 117 -1.81 -24.94 -6.06
N PHE A 118 -0.94 -25.66 -6.73
CA PHE A 118 0.44 -25.30 -7.06
C PHE A 118 0.66 -24.29 -8.20
N ASN A 119 -0.33 -23.82 -8.98
CA ASN A 119 -0.03 -22.99 -10.16
C ASN A 119 -0.42 -21.50 -10.05
N ASP A 120 -1.62 -21.17 -9.64
CA ASP A 120 -2.07 -19.78 -9.62
C ASP A 120 -1.77 -19.09 -8.28
N ASP A 121 -1.79 -19.83 -7.18
CA ASP A 121 -1.48 -19.33 -5.84
C ASP A 121 0.00 -18.93 -5.70
N ILE A 122 0.93 -19.66 -6.34
CA ILE A 122 2.35 -19.28 -6.37
C ILE A 122 2.56 -17.97 -7.13
N LYS A 123 1.90 -17.80 -8.27
CA LYS A 123 2.00 -16.52 -9.02
C LYS A 123 1.52 -15.36 -8.17
N GLY A 124 0.39 -15.53 -7.52
CA GLY A 124 -0.14 -14.52 -6.62
C GLY A 124 0.79 -14.23 -5.45
N LEU A 125 1.39 -15.26 -4.83
CA LEU A 125 2.35 -15.09 -3.74
C LEU A 125 3.61 -14.32 -4.21
N LEU A 126 4.19 -14.69 -5.35
CA LEU A 126 5.35 -13.99 -5.93
C LEU A 126 5.03 -12.53 -6.27
N LEU A 127 3.87 -12.28 -6.86
CA LEU A 127 3.41 -10.93 -7.13
C LEU A 127 3.19 -10.14 -5.82
N SER A 128 2.69 -10.78 -4.77
CA SER A 128 2.52 -10.19 -3.44
C SER A 128 3.85 -9.75 -2.83
N ILE A 129 4.88 -10.58 -2.93
CA ILE A 129 6.24 -10.25 -2.50
C ILE A 129 6.76 -9.06 -3.31
N LEU A 130 6.60 -9.07 -4.62
CA LEU A 130 7.03 -7.97 -5.49
C LEU A 130 6.36 -6.65 -5.11
N VAL A 131 5.06 -6.64 -4.91
CA VAL A 131 4.30 -5.45 -4.50
C VAL A 131 4.79 -4.94 -3.15
N SER A 132 5.05 -5.83 -2.19
CA SER A 132 5.56 -5.43 -0.88
C SER A 132 6.93 -4.76 -0.96
N ILE A 133 7.81 -5.23 -1.86
CA ILE A 133 9.10 -4.61 -2.15
C ILE A 133 8.88 -3.20 -2.73
N LEU A 134 7.99 -3.06 -3.71
CA LEU A 134 7.71 -1.78 -4.37
C LEU A 134 7.15 -0.75 -3.38
N TYR A 135 6.18 -1.12 -2.53
CA TYR A 135 5.64 -0.22 -1.51
C TYR A 135 6.68 0.16 -0.45
N GLY A 136 7.48 -0.81 0.03
CA GLY A 136 8.56 -0.55 0.98
C GLY A 136 9.60 0.39 0.40
N LEU A 137 10.01 0.19 -0.85
CA LEU A 137 10.95 1.04 -1.56
C LEU A 137 10.38 2.44 -1.82
N ASN A 138 9.15 2.53 -2.33
CA ASN A 138 8.48 3.79 -2.62
C ASN A 138 8.39 4.67 -1.36
N SER A 139 7.94 4.12 -0.23
CA SER A 139 7.81 4.87 1.02
C SER A 139 9.15 5.37 1.55
N VAL A 140 10.24 4.59 1.44
CA VAL A 140 11.58 4.98 1.89
C VAL A 140 12.22 6.01 0.96
N LEU A 141 12.04 5.89 -0.36
CA LEU A 141 12.48 6.91 -1.30
C LEU A 141 11.74 8.24 -1.10
N MET A 142 10.44 8.15 -0.79
CA MET A 142 9.64 9.33 -0.44
C MET A 142 10.18 10.01 0.83
N GLU A 143 10.49 9.25 1.89
CA GLU A 143 11.10 9.77 3.11
C GLU A 143 12.47 10.44 2.83
N LYS A 144 13.25 9.87 1.92
CA LYS A 144 14.62 10.34 1.62
C LYS A 144 14.65 11.60 0.76
N TYR A 145 13.78 11.69 -0.24
CA TYR A 145 13.92 12.71 -1.31
C TYR A 145 12.88 13.81 -1.29
N ILE A 146 11.79 13.65 -0.55
CA ILE A 146 10.79 14.71 -0.38
C ILE A 146 11.11 15.45 0.92
N SER A 147 11.20 16.77 0.89
CA SER A 147 11.42 17.55 2.11
C SER A 147 10.13 17.72 2.90
N ASN A 148 10.28 18.10 4.18
CA ASN A 148 9.16 18.38 5.08
C ASN A 148 8.39 19.68 4.75
N GLU A 149 8.80 20.40 3.71
CA GLU A 149 8.13 21.62 3.29
C GLU A 149 6.78 21.31 2.66
N ASN A 150 5.73 21.91 3.15
CA ASN A 150 4.36 21.71 2.64
C ASN A 150 4.25 21.98 1.13
N ASP A 151 5.01 22.95 0.62
CA ASP A 151 4.99 23.30 -0.80
C ASP A 151 5.69 22.25 -1.66
N GLU A 152 6.70 21.55 -1.13
CA GLU A 152 7.34 20.45 -1.85
C GLU A 152 6.43 19.23 -1.87
N ILE A 153 5.77 18.91 -0.75
CA ILE A 153 4.81 17.79 -0.69
C ILE A 153 3.65 18.03 -1.67
N LYS A 154 3.08 19.24 -1.70
CA LYS A 154 2.03 19.59 -2.67
C LYS A 154 2.50 19.45 -4.11
N SER A 155 3.71 19.95 -4.40
CA SER A 155 4.31 19.84 -5.73
C SER A 155 4.53 18.38 -6.13
N TYR A 156 5.02 17.53 -5.22
CA TYR A 156 5.14 16.11 -5.44
C TYR A 156 3.78 15.47 -5.76
N CYS A 157 2.74 15.74 -4.98
CA CYS A 157 1.40 15.18 -5.21
C CYS A 157 0.83 15.58 -6.58
N ILE A 158 1.06 16.83 -7.03
CA ILE A 158 0.66 17.27 -8.38
C ILE A 158 1.35 16.43 -9.45
N TRP A 159 2.68 16.29 -9.35
CA TRP A 159 3.45 15.54 -10.34
C TRP A 159 3.19 14.04 -10.27
N LEU A 160 2.96 13.49 -9.06
CA LEU A 160 2.49 12.12 -8.89
C LEU A 160 1.17 11.88 -9.65
N GLY A 161 0.22 12.83 -9.50
CA GLY A 161 -1.04 12.77 -10.24
C GLY A 161 -0.85 12.79 -11.75
N ILE A 162 0.00 13.70 -12.28
CA ILE A 162 0.26 13.82 -13.73
C ILE A 162 0.95 12.58 -14.27
N PHE A 163 2.07 12.16 -13.66
CA PHE A 163 2.83 11.02 -14.14
C PHE A 163 2.09 9.71 -13.93
N GLY A 164 1.47 9.51 -12.76
CA GLY A 164 0.68 8.31 -12.47
C GLY A 164 -0.51 8.15 -13.42
N PHE A 165 -1.21 9.23 -13.71
CA PHE A 165 -2.28 9.24 -14.71
C PHE A 165 -1.76 8.88 -16.10
N GLY A 166 -0.67 9.54 -16.55
CA GLY A 166 -0.06 9.26 -17.84
C GLY A 166 0.41 7.81 -17.98
N ILE A 167 1.12 7.28 -16.97
CA ILE A 167 1.58 5.89 -16.97
C ILE A 167 0.39 4.92 -17.02
N SER A 168 -0.62 5.13 -16.18
CA SER A 168 -1.80 4.25 -16.14
C SER A 168 -2.57 4.24 -17.45
N ILE A 169 -2.67 5.38 -18.14
CA ILE A 169 -3.29 5.45 -19.47
C ILE A 169 -2.44 4.70 -20.50
N ILE A 170 -1.13 4.97 -20.58
CA ILE A 170 -0.26 4.30 -21.55
C ILE A 170 -0.34 2.78 -21.38
N GLU A 171 -0.29 2.30 -20.14
CA GLU A 171 -0.39 0.87 -19.83
C GLU A 171 -1.76 0.27 -20.17
N SER A 172 -2.84 1.06 -20.11
CA SER A 172 -4.18 0.59 -20.46
C SER A 172 -4.34 0.26 -21.96
N PHE A 173 -3.42 0.77 -22.80
CA PHE A 173 -3.34 0.46 -24.23
C PHE A 173 -2.43 -0.73 -24.55
N ILE A 174 -1.71 -1.29 -23.55
CA ILE A 174 -0.87 -2.48 -23.74
C ILE A 174 -1.77 -3.71 -23.72
N PRO A 175 -1.77 -4.56 -24.78
CA PRO A 175 -2.59 -5.77 -24.82
C PRO A 175 -2.13 -6.75 -23.74
N LYS A 176 -3.06 -7.18 -22.90
CA LYS A 176 -2.84 -8.23 -21.92
C LYS A 176 -3.34 -9.55 -22.51
N GLY A 177 -2.50 -10.57 -22.50
CA GLY A 177 -2.68 -11.93 -22.96
C GLY A 177 -4.08 -12.34 -23.43
N GLY A 178 -4.44 -12.06 -24.68
CA GLY A 178 -5.74 -12.35 -25.25
C GLY A 178 -6.28 -11.27 -26.20
N ASN A 179 -5.44 -10.36 -26.69
CA ASN A 179 -5.79 -9.30 -27.65
C ASN A 179 -6.83 -8.25 -27.20
N GLU A 180 -7.21 -8.22 -25.94
CA GLU A 180 -8.15 -7.22 -25.41
C GLU A 180 -7.43 -6.16 -24.57
N PHE A 181 -7.58 -4.91 -24.98
CA PHE A 181 -7.13 -3.74 -24.22
C PHE A 181 -8.12 -3.44 -23.10
N GLU A 182 -7.69 -3.08 -21.90
CA GLU A 182 -8.62 -2.64 -20.83
C GLU A 182 -9.54 -1.51 -21.30
N PHE A 183 -8.98 -0.60 -22.09
CA PHE A 183 -9.72 0.52 -22.66
C PHE A 183 -10.83 0.04 -23.61
N LYS A 184 -10.58 -1.00 -24.45
CA LYS A 184 -11.57 -1.57 -25.35
C LYS A 184 -12.72 -2.24 -24.59
N ILE A 185 -12.41 -2.94 -23.50
CA ILE A 185 -13.42 -3.59 -22.67
C ILE A 185 -14.39 -2.56 -22.06
N LEU A 186 -13.89 -1.39 -21.67
CA LEU A 186 -14.74 -0.35 -21.09
C LEU A 186 -15.64 0.32 -22.12
N PHE A 187 -15.08 0.71 -23.29
CA PHE A 187 -15.78 1.55 -24.27
C PHE A 187 -16.56 0.76 -25.32
N VAL A 188 -16.14 -0.46 -25.68
CA VAL A 188 -16.71 -1.21 -26.80
C VAL A 188 -17.73 -2.28 -26.38
N THR A 189 -17.53 -2.89 -25.21
CA THR A 189 -18.31 -4.10 -24.90
C THR A 189 -19.40 -3.95 -23.84
N LYS A 190 -19.41 -2.94 -22.96
CA LYS A 190 -20.35 -3.01 -21.82
C LYS A 190 -20.80 -1.71 -21.13
N ILE A 191 -20.69 -0.52 -21.72
CA ILE A 191 -21.24 0.69 -21.05
C ILE A 191 -22.75 0.53 -20.78
N ASN A 192 -23.49 -0.16 -21.65
CA ASN A 192 -24.93 -0.36 -21.49
C ASN A 192 -25.34 -1.45 -20.48
N ASN A 193 -24.39 -2.26 -20.00
CA ASN A 193 -24.65 -3.40 -19.09
C ASN A 193 -23.87 -3.34 -17.77
N ILE A 194 -23.22 -2.20 -17.45
CA ILE A 194 -22.52 -2.06 -16.16
C ILE A 194 -23.57 -1.83 -15.08
N ASP A 195 -23.61 -2.73 -14.09
CA ASP A 195 -24.44 -2.58 -12.92
C ASP A 195 -24.09 -1.25 -12.21
N LYS A 196 -25.12 -0.50 -11.83
CA LYS A 196 -24.97 0.78 -11.11
C LYS A 196 -24.07 0.66 -9.87
N TYR A 197 -24.13 -0.48 -9.20
CA TYR A 197 -23.32 -0.75 -7.99
C TYR A 197 -21.81 -0.81 -8.33
N VAL A 198 -21.41 -1.34 -9.49
CA VAL A 198 -20.01 -1.39 -9.92
C VAL A 198 -19.45 0.02 -10.08
N ILE A 199 -20.23 0.94 -10.65
CA ILE A 199 -19.81 2.35 -10.79
C ILE A 199 -19.63 3.02 -9.43
N ILE A 200 -20.57 2.79 -8.50
CA ILE A 200 -20.50 3.35 -7.15
C ILE A 200 -19.26 2.82 -6.43
N TYR A 201 -19.00 1.51 -6.46
CA TYR A 201 -17.80 0.93 -5.86
C TYR A 201 -16.50 1.44 -6.48
N TRP A 202 -16.49 1.65 -7.80
CA TRP A 202 -15.34 2.24 -8.49
C TRP A 202 -15.06 3.67 -8.00
N ILE A 203 -16.07 4.52 -7.93
CA ILE A 203 -15.94 5.90 -7.44
C ILE A 203 -15.45 5.91 -5.97
N LEU A 204 -16.04 5.07 -5.12
CA LEU A 204 -15.62 4.96 -3.73
C LEU A 204 -14.17 4.49 -3.61
N ALA A 205 -13.77 3.47 -4.35
CA ALA A 205 -12.40 2.97 -4.38
C ALA A 205 -11.41 4.06 -4.82
N ALA A 206 -11.73 4.80 -5.90
CA ALA A 206 -10.89 5.89 -6.38
C ALA A 206 -10.75 7.03 -5.33
N LEU A 207 -11.84 7.37 -4.63
CA LEU A 207 -11.81 8.39 -3.56
C LEU A 207 -10.98 7.95 -2.36
N PHE A 208 -11.11 6.70 -1.91
CA PHE A 208 -10.31 6.18 -0.78
C PHE A 208 -8.84 6.07 -1.14
N LEU A 209 -8.50 5.57 -2.33
CA LEU A 209 -7.12 5.51 -2.82
C LEU A 209 -6.52 6.91 -2.96
N MET A 210 -7.28 7.87 -3.50
CA MET A 210 -6.88 9.28 -3.55
C MET A 210 -6.56 9.82 -2.16
N ALA A 211 -7.43 9.61 -1.18
CA ALA A 211 -7.23 10.10 0.17
C ALA A 211 -5.98 9.49 0.81
N LEU A 212 -5.79 8.17 0.69
CA LEU A 212 -4.62 7.46 1.21
C LEU A 212 -3.33 7.98 0.58
N THR A 213 -3.28 8.05 -0.75
CA THR A 213 -2.08 8.48 -1.49
C THR A 213 -1.80 9.97 -1.28
N ALA A 214 -2.81 10.80 -1.14
CA ALA A 214 -2.68 12.23 -0.88
C ALA A 214 -2.13 12.52 0.53
N LEU A 215 -2.50 11.72 1.52
CA LEU A 215 -2.07 11.90 2.91
C LEU A 215 -0.73 11.23 3.23
N SER A 216 -0.35 10.18 2.47
CA SER A 216 0.85 9.38 2.72
C SER A 216 2.14 10.20 2.79
N PRO A 217 2.43 11.18 1.90
CA PRO A 217 3.65 11.97 1.96
C PRO A 217 3.75 12.81 3.25
N PHE A 218 2.66 13.40 3.68
CA PHE A 218 2.62 14.17 4.93
C PHE A 218 2.90 13.29 6.14
N TYR A 219 2.29 12.10 6.17
CA TYR A 219 2.49 11.15 7.25
C TYR A 219 3.95 10.65 7.28
N ILE A 220 4.50 10.25 6.14
CA ILE A 220 5.86 9.73 6.01
C ILE A 220 6.87 10.79 6.45
N GLN A 221 6.69 12.05 6.05
CA GLN A 221 7.60 13.13 6.42
C GLN A 221 7.54 13.49 7.90
N LYS A 222 6.37 13.39 8.51
CA LYS A 222 6.19 13.68 9.93
C LYS A 222 6.68 12.55 10.84
N PHE A 223 6.45 11.31 10.47
CA PHE A 223 6.72 10.14 11.31
C PHE A 223 7.83 9.24 10.75
N SER A 224 7.72 8.74 9.56
CA SER A 224 8.66 7.98 8.72
C SER A 224 7.97 6.95 7.83
N ALA A 225 8.71 6.41 6.86
CA ALA A 225 8.24 5.31 5.99
C ALA A 225 7.90 4.04 6.79
N THR A 226 8.73 3.67 7.75
CA THR A 226 8.46 2.48 8.59
C THR A 226 7.18 2.62 9.39
N MET A 227 6.95 3.79 10.01
CA MET A 227 5.71 4.06 10.75
C MET A 227 4.48 4.06 9.85
N PHE A 228 4.61 4.60 8.65
CA PHE A 228 3.53 4.55 7.66
C PHE A 228 3.16 3.11 7.34
N ASN A 229 4.14 2.26 7.02
CA ASN A 229 3.88 0.84 6.73
C ASN A 229 3.30 0.08 7.94
N ILE A 230 3.77 0.36 9.17
CA ILE A 230 3.16 -0.20 10.38
C ILE A 230 1.69 0.25 10.52
N SER A 231 1.39 1.52 10.21
CA SER A 231 0.00 2.02 10.31
C SER A 231 -0.93 1.36 9.30
N LEU A 232 -0.43 0.96 8.14
CA LEU A 232 -1.22 0.21 7.15
C LEU A 232 -1.66 -1.17 7.66
N VAL A 233 -0.94 -1.74 8.63
CA VAL A 233 -1.34 -3.01 9.26
C VAL A 233 -2.71 -2.89 9.94
N PHE A 234 -3.09 -1.71 10.45
CA PHE A 234 -4.41 -1.50 11.02
C PHE A 234 -5.56 -1.64 10.01
N THR A 235 -5.27 -1.57 8.71
CA THR A 235 -6.29 -1.81 7.67
C THR A 235 -6.84 -3.24 7.74
N ILE A 236 -6.04 -4.19 8.20
CA ILE A 236 -6.42 -5.59 8.41
C ILE A 236 -7.56 -5.70 9.42
N LEU A 237 -7.49 -4.91 10.50
CA LEU A 237 -8.55 -4.90 11.51
C LEU A 237 -9.87 -4.43 10.92
N TRP A 238 -9.83 -3.33 10.15
CA TRP A 238 -11.04 -2.79 9.53
C TRP A 238 -11.65 -3.76 8.52
N SER A 239 -10.81 -4.45 7.74
CA SER A 239 -11.30 -5.49 6.83
C SER A 239 -12.01 -6.60 7.58
N PHE A 240 -11.45 -7.07 8.70
CA PHE A 240 -12.08 -8.12 9.50
C PHE A 240 -13.42 -7.66 10.12
N ILE A 241 -13.48 -6.44 10.63
CA ILE A 241 -14.73 -5.87 11.15
C ILE A 241 -15.80 -5.80 10.06
N ILE A 242 -15.41 -5.38 8.85
CA ILE A 242 -16.31 -5.34 7.69
C ILE A 242 -16.77 -6.75 7.32
N ASP A 243 -15.87 -7.72 7.31
CA ASP A 243 -16.18 -9.13 7.03
C ASP A 243 -17.19 -9.70 8.06
N LEU A 244 -17.00 -9.39 9.34
CA LEU A 244 -17.91 -9.79 10.40
C LEU A 244 -19.32 -9.19 10.23
N ILE A 245 -19.39 -7.91 9.83
CA ILE A 245 -20.66 -7.18 9.72
C ILE A 245 -21.38 -7.54 8.42
N CYS A 246 -20.65 -7.56 7.28
CA CYS A 246 -21.24 -7.66 5.95
C CYS A 246 -21.46 -9.10 5.49
N ILE A 247 -20.55 -10.02 5.82
CA ILE A 247 -20.54 -11.39 5.26
C ILE A 247 -21.29 -12.37 6.17
N LYS A 248 -21.62 -11.97 7.42
CA LYS A 248 -22.30 -12.85 8.42
C LYS A 248 -21.72 -14.27 8.42
N LYS A 249 -20.39 -14.39 8.27
CA LYS A 249 -19.74 -15.70 8.34
C LYS A 249 -20.04 -16.30 9.70
N GLU A 250 -20.71 -17.44 9.73
CA GLU A 250 -20.82 -18.26 10.91
C GLU A 250 -19.42 -18.78 11.25
N PHE A 251 -18.75 -18.08 12.17
CA PHE A 251 -17.46 -18.53 12.68
C PHE A 251 -17.69 -19.76 13.56
N ASN A 252 -17.51 -20.92 13.00
CA ASN A 252 -17.66 -22.20 13.72
C ASN A 252 -16.56 -22.44 14.77
N PHE A 253 -15.53 -21.56 14.85
CA PHE A 253 -14.39 -21.74 15.75
C PHE A 253 -14.07 -20.48 16.54
N TYR A 254 -14.55 -20.36 17.75
CA TYR A 254 -14.27 -19.26 18.67
C TYR A 254 -12.76 -19.01 18.91
N TRP A 255 -11.92 -20.04 18.85
CA TRP A 255 -10.48 -19.91 19.05
C TRP A 255 -9.78 -19.10 17.95
N LEU A 256 -10.27 -19.12 16.71
CA LEU A 256 -9.72 -18.31 15.61
C LEU A 256 -10.00 -16.81 15.82
N ILE A 257 -11.19 -16.50 16.33
CA ILE A 257 -11.55 -15.12 16.72
C ILE A 257 -10.64 -14.65 17.84
N ILE A 258 -10.38 -15.51 18.84
CA ILE A 258 -9.46 -15.19 19.95
C ILE A 258 -8.04 -14.95 19.43
N LEU A 259 -7.54 -15.80 18.54
CA LEU A 259 -6.21 -15.65 17.92
C LEU A 259 -6.09 -14.34 17.15
N TYR A 260 -7.15 -13.97 16.44
CA TYR A 260 -7.24 -12.69 15.74
C TYR A 260 -7.12 -11.50 16.71
N PHE A 261 -7.90 -11.48 17.80
CA PHE A 261 -7.84 -10.40 18.78
C PHE A 261 -6.52 -10.34 19.53
N ILE A 262 -5.92 -11.50 19.87
CA ILE A 262 -4.59 -11.57 20.48
C ILE A 262 -3.55 -10.95 19.52
N GLY A 263 -3.56 -11.36 18.26
CA GLY A 263 -2.66 -10.80 17.25
C GLY A 263 -2.79 -9.28 17.12
N PHE A 264 -4.02 -8.76 17.14
CA PHE A 264 -4.27 -7.33 17.10
C PHE A 264 -3.70 -6.59 18.34
N ILE A 265 -3.89 -7.12 19.55
CA ILE A 265 -3.31 -6.54 20.77
C ILE A 265 -1.77 -6.52 20.67
N ILE A 266 -1.16 -7.59 20.17
CA ILE A 266 0.28 -7.67 19.96
C ILE A 266 0.76 -6.59 18.98
N ILE A 267 0.02 -6.32 17.89
CA ILE A 267 0.33 -5.24 16.93
C ILE A 267 0.30 -3.88 17.61
N ILE A 268 -0.73 -3.60 18.42
CA ILE A 268 -0.81 -2.34 19.17
C ILE A 268 0.39 -2.18 20.10
N ILE A 269 0.72 -3.21 20.89
CA ILE A 269 1.86 -3.19 21.80
C ILE A 269 3.16 -2.97 21.01
N GLY A 270 3.35 -3.69 19.90
CA GLY A 270 4.52 -3.52 19.03
C GLY A 270 4.66 -2.10 18.50
N THR A 271 3.55 -1.49 18.06
CA THR A 271 3.50 -0.10 17.57
C THR A 271 3.84 0.89 18.68
N VAL A 272 3.31 0.71 19.89
CA VAL A 272 3.62 1.55 21.05
C VAL A 272 5.11 1.45 21.39
N ILE A 273 5.67 0.22 21.51
CA ILE A 273 7.08 0.00 21.82
C ILE A 273 8.00 0.62 20.76
N PHE A 274 7.64 0.51 19.47
CA PHE A 274 8.38 1.14 18.38
C PHE A 274 8.48 2.66 18.57
N ASN A 275 7.44 3.31 19.11
CA ASN A 275 7.36 4.76 19.29
C ASN A 275 7.90 5.28 20.61
N LEU A 276 8.22 4.42 21.58
CA LEU A 276 8.67 4.84 22.92
C LEU A 276 9.94 5.70 22.93
N LYS A 277 10.80 5.55 21.93
CA LYS A 277 12.03 6.37 21.81
C LYS A 277 12.13 6.99 20.42
N PRO A 278 12.45 8.29 20.34
CA PRO A 278 12.66 8.94 19.06
C PRO A 278 13.87 8.33 18.33
N ARG A 279 13.78 8.24 17.01
CA ARG A 279 14.88 7.79 16.17
C ARG A 279 16.01 8.80 16.22
N ILE A 280 17.22 8.34 16.46
CA ILE A 280 18.40 9.20 16.44
C ILE A 280 18.82 9.38 14.99
N LYS A 281 18.52 10.56 14.42
CA LYS A 281 19.11 10.97 13.16
C LYS A 281 20.61 11.17 13.40
N LYS A 282 21.47 10.43 12.72
CA LYS A 282 22.90 10.72 12.70
C LYS A 282 23.05 12.06 11.98
N HIS A 283 23.41 13.11 12.70
CA HIS A 283 23.75 14.39 12.06
C HIS A 283 24.90 14.14 11.08
N ASN A 284 24.64 14.26 9.81
CA ASN A 284 25.67 14.20 8.79
C ASN A 284 26.19 15.64 8.61
N PRO A 285 27.39 15.97 9.08
CA PRO A 285 27.92 17.34 9.00
C PRO A 285 28.14 17.80 7.55
N LEU A 286 28.02 16.90 6.57
CA LEU A 286 28.25 17.20 5.13
C LEU A 286 27.02 17.77 4.41
N LEU A 287 25.84 17.85 5.04
CA LEU A 287 24.64 18.43 4.43
C LEU A 287 24.44 19.92 4.72
N CYS A 288 25.37 20.54 5.46
CA CYS A 288 25.37 22.00 5.69
C CYS A 288 26.05 22.81 4.57
N TYR A 289 26.51 22.17 3.50
CA TYR A 289 27.27 22.81 2.40
C TYR A 289 26.69 22.49 1.01
N ALA A 290 25.38 22.28 0.87
CA ALA A 290 24.76 22.16 -0.45
C ALA A 290 23.57 23.12 -0.57
#